data_5f6cdc654a66368d50efce80f68d1b0b
#
_entry.id   5f6cdc654a66368d50efce80f68d1b0b
#
_cell.length_a   1.000
_cell.length_b   1.000
_cell.length_c   1.000
_cell.angle_alpha   90.00
_cell.angle_beta   90.00
_cell.angle_gamma   90.00
#
_symmetry.space_group_name_H-M   'P 1'
#
loop_
_entity.id
_entity.type
_entity.pdbx_description
1 polymer ?
#
loop_
_entity_poly.entity_id
_entity_poly.type
_entity_poly.pdbx_seq_one_letter_code
_entity_poly.pdbx_strand_id
1 'polypeptide(L)'
;MKKISRREFLTVVAAASAAGLLSACGGSSGGTTSTSAAGGGAASGQSINLRIASSSPTVEFDGDGTTALGISTLYFVNQISARTDGRITAQIFPDGQIASSTQEYIGGLQNGAFDIGILNCGSWGDYTSAFAGLNMPYLYLNYDEAYAVLDSEVGQSWLQKAQEDTTTIPLAFFDIGFRELTCNNEVHTPDDLKGVKIRVMPDPIQTATWEALGCAVTPVAYSELYTALQQGTVDGQENPIASIATSAFGEVQKYMCMD
;
A
#
# COMPACT_ATOMS: atom_id res chain seq x y z
N MET A 1 -5.52 25.28 10.04
CA MET A 1 -5.03 24.83 8.72
C MET A 1 -6.21 24.57 7.81
N LYS A 2 -6.19 25.03 6.55
CA LYS A 2 -7.32 24.81 5.63
C LYS A 2 -7.37 23.34 5.21
N LYS A 3 -8.54 22.70 5.36
CA LYS A 3 -8.77 21.33 4.87
C LYS A 3 -8.59 21.34 3.35
N ILE A 4 -7.63 20.54 2.84
CA ILE A 4 -7.48 20.32 1.41
C ILE A 4 -8.46 19.21 1.02
N SER A 5 -9.42 19.53 0.17
CA SER A 5 -10.38 18.54 -0.34
C SER A 5 -9.72 17.67 -1.43
N ARG A 6 -10.28 16.47 -1.67
CA ARG A 6 -9.86 15.57 -2.76
C ARG A 6 -9.78 16.28 -4.14
N ARG A 7 -10.58 17.33 -4.31
CA ARG A 7 -10.60 18.16 -5.52
C ARG A 7 -9.42 19.14 -5.57
N GLU A 8 -9.00 19.66 -4.42
CA GLU A 8 -7.87 20.59 -4.29
C GLU A 8 -6.52 19.89 -4.42
N PHE A 9 -6.41 18.60 -4.02
CA PHE A 9 -5.20 17.79 -4.24
C PHE A 9 -4.88 17.66 -5.74
N LEU A 10 -5.87 17.37 -6.57
CA LEU A 10 -5.68 17.30 -8.03
C LEU A 10 -5.31 18.65 -8.64
N THR A 11 -5.73 19.76 -8.01
CA THR A 11 -5.41 21.13 -8.46
C THR A 11 -4.01 21.57 -7.99
N VAL A 12 -3.57 21.16 -6.79
CA VAL A 12 -2.23 21.49 -6.25
C VAL A 12 -1.14 20.77 -7.01
N VAL A 13 -1.35 19.49 -7.38
CA VAL A 13 -0.41 18.75 -8.25
C VAL A 13 -0.27 19.42 -9.63
N ALA A 14 -1.35 20.07 -10.12
CA ALA A 14 -1.30 20.83 -11.37
C ALA A 14 -0.59 22.20 -11.25
N ALA A 15 -0.55 22.80 -10.06
CA ALA A 15 0.01 24.13 -9.84
C ALA A 15 1.52 24.14 -9.50
N ALA A 16 2.03 23.06 -8.88
CA ALA A 16 3.45 22.96 -8.50
C ALA A 16 4.39 22.81 -9.71
N SER A 17 3.88 22.43 -10.88
CA SER A 17 4.67 22.29 -12.12
C SER A 17 4.81 23.55 -12.96
N ALA A 18 4.16 24.67 -12.57
CA ALA A 18 4.17 25.91 -13.36
C ALA A 18 5.29 26.93 -13.01
N ALA A 19 6.10 26.67 -11.96
CA ALA A 19 7.03 27.68 -11.43
C ALA A 19 8.49 27.53 -11.89
N GLY A 20 8.81 26.67 -12.81
CA GLY A 20 10.21 26.31 -13.13
C GLY A 20 10.64 26.36 -14.57
N LEU A 21 10.19 27.30 -15.45
CA LEU A 21 10.82 27.50 -16.75
C LEU A 21 10.54 28.92 -17.30
N LEU A 22 11.27 29.92 -16.84
CA LEU A 22 11.46 31.18 -17.53
C LEU A 22 12.96 31.50 -17.56
N SER A 23 13.68 30.95 -18.52
CA SER A 23 14.84 31.57 -19.14
C SER A 23 15.48 30.69 -20.20
N ALA A 24 15.32 31.01 -21.45
CA ALA A 24 16.40 31.06 -22.45
C ALA A 24 15.87 31.52 -23.81
N CYS A 25 16.44 32.59 -24.21
CA CYS A 25 16.33 33.42 -25.39
C CYS A 25 16.40 32.75 -26.76
N GLY A 26 15.69 33.35 -27.74
CA GLY A 26 16.32 34.11 -28.82
C GLY A 26 16.57 33.36 -30.12
N GLY A 27 15.98 33.83 -31.21
CA GLY A 27 16.54 33.60 -32.55
C GLY A 27 15.52 33.26 -33.65
N SER A 28 14.93 34.27 -34.23
CA SER A 28 14.74 34.68 -35.62
C SER A 28 14.41 33.68 -36.75
N SER A 29 13.29 34.03 -37.42
CA SER A 29 13.01 34.13 -38.86
C SER A 29 12.57 32.91 -39.68
N GLY A 30 11.43 33.11 -40.39
CA GLY A 30 11.14 32.42 -41.62
C GLY A 30 9.71 31.93 -41.77
N GLY A 31 8.81 32.70 -42.40
CA GLY A 31 7.40 32.35 -42.55
C GLY A 31 7.12 31.19 -43.49
N THR A 32 5.95 30.63 -43.35
CA THR A 32 5.00 30.32 -44.44
C THR A 32 3.63 29.99 -43.86
N THR A 33 2.64 30.66 -44.37
CA THR A 33 1.21 30.50 -44.09
C THR A 33 0.71 29.16 -44.62
N SER A 34 0.06 28.36 -43.77
CA SER A 34 -0.94 27.40 -44.22
C SER A 34 -2.04 27.26 -43.19
N THR A 35 -3.23 27.64 -43.60
CA THR A 35 -4.49 27.52 -42.94
C THR A 35 -4.85 26.02 -42.75
N SER A 36 -5.13 25.60 -41.53
CA SER A 36 -5.79 24.34 -41.28
C SER A 36 -6.60 24.36 -39.98
N ALA A 37 -7.88 24.22 -40.20
CA ALA A 37 -8.90 23.58 -39.33
C ALA A 37 -8.73 23.60 -37.82
N ALA A 38 -9.75 24.12 -37.15
CA ALA A 38 -10.05 24.04 -35.76
C ALA A 38 -10.04 22.56 -35.27
N GLY A 39 -8.98 22.18 -34.63
CA GLY A 39 -8.89 20.98 -33.78
C GLY A 39 -8.91 21.44 -32.34
N GLY A 40 -9.80 20.83 -31.53
CA GLY A 40 -9.98 21.15 -30.12
C GLY A 40 -8.67 21.23 -29.37
N GLY A 41 -8.46 22.30 -28.63
CA GLY A 41 -7.26 22.55 -27.85
C GLY A 41 -7.08 21.46 -26.78
N ALA A 42 -6.20 20.51 -27.05
CA ALA A 42 -5.60 19.71 -26.01
C ALA A 42 -4.82 20.68 -25.12
N ALA A 43 -5.22 20.83 -23.88
CA ALA A 43 -4.46 21.56 -22.88
C ALA A 43 -3.07 20.93 -22.83
N SER A 44 -2.03 21.68 -23.24
CA SER A 44 -0.63 21.28 -23.18
C SER A 44 -0.17 21.29 -21.72
N GLY A 45 -0.72 20.38 -20.91
CA GLY A 45 -0.29 20.12 -19.55
C GLY A 45 0.89 19.13 -19.56
N GLN A 46 1.89 19.41 -18.76
CA GLN A 46 3.02 18.52 -18.56
C GLN A 46 2.50 17.12 -18.16
N SER A 47 2.99 16.06 -18.81
CA SER A 47 2.68 14.68 -18.43
C SER A 47 3.35 14.34 -17.11
N ILE A 48 2.65 13.64 -16.24
CA ILE A 48 3.11 13.19 -14.93
C ILE A 48 3.11 11.66 -14.95
N ASN A 49 4.22 11.04 -14.55
CA ASN A 49 4.29 9.61 -14.31
C ASN A 49 4.51 9.40 -12.82
N LEU A 50 3.50 8.86 -12.13
CA LEU A 50 3.56 8.54 -10.70
C LEU A 50 4.30 7.22 -10.49
N ARG A 51 5.17 7.18 -9.51
CA ARG A 51 5.86 5.97 -9.07
C ARG A 51 5.15 5.43 -7.84
N ILE A 52 4.69 4.18 -7.90
CA ILE A 52 3.96 3.50 -6.83
C ILE A 52 4.86 2.41 -6.25
N ALA A 53 5.25 2.55 -4.99
CA ALA A 53 5.99 1.53 -4.25
C ALA A 53 5.02 0.51 -3.64
N SER A 54 5.32 -0.79 -3.78
CA SER A 54 4.61 -1.89 -3.13
C SER A 54 5.57 -2.98 -2.69
N SER A 55 5.35 -3.57 -1.51
CA SER A 55 6.05 -4.77 -1.06
C SER A 55 5.38 -6.07 -1.54
N SER A 56 4.19 -5.97 -2.16
CA SER A 56 3.46 -7.12 -2.70
C SER A 56 4.16 -7.71 -3.92
N PRO A 57 4.04 -9.04 -4.11
CA PRO A 57 4.66 -9.74 -5.25
C PRO A 57 4.17 -9.21 -6.60
N THR A 58 5.05 -9.26 -7.60
CA THR A 58 4.73 -8.86 -8.99
C THR A 58 3.47 -9.55 -9.51
N VAL A 59 3.27 -10.84 -9.20
CA VAL A 59 2.10 -11.62 -9.64
C VAL A 59 0.76 -11.01 -9.22
N GLU A 60 0.71 -10.22 -8.14
CA GLU A 60 -0.53 -9.54 -7.73
C GLU A 60 -1.01 -8.51 -8.73
N PHE A 61 -0.10 -7.97 -9.56
CA PHE A 61 -0.36 -6.93 -10.55
C PHE A 61 -0.40 -7.45 -11.99
N ASP A 62 -0.35 -8.78 -12.19
CA ASP A 62 -0.41 -9.38 -13.52
C ASP A 62 -1.81 -9.28 -14.15
N GLY A 63 -1.87 -8.98 -15.43
CA GLY A 63 -3.12 -8.81 -16.16
C GLY A 63 -3.98 -7.69 -15.60
N ASP A 64 -5.21 -8.01 -15.17
CA ASP A 64 -6.14 -7.08 -14.51
C ASP A 64 -6.03 -7.13 -12.97
N GLY A 65 -5.02 -7.80 -12.44
CA GLY A 65 -4.77 -8.05 -11.01
C GLY A 65 -5.25 -9.44 -10.57
N THR A 66 -4.48 -10.08 -9.69
CA THR A 66 -4.78 -11.44 -9.18
C THR A 66 -5.29 -11.45 -7.75
N THR A 67 -5.14 -10.35 -7.01
CA THR A 67 -5.64 -10.17 -5.65
C THR A 67 -6.52 -8.92 -5.56
N ALA A 68 -7.27 -8.76 -4.46
CA ALA A 68 -8.05 -7.55 -4.21
C ALA A 68 -7.17 -6.29 -4.25
N LEU A 69 -5.96 -6.34 -3.68
CA LEU A 69 -5.00 -5.25 -3.73
C LEU A 69 -4.54 -4.96 -5.15
N GLY A 70 -4.14 -5.98 -5.91
CA GLY A 70 -3.69 -5.83 -7.29
C GLY A 70 -4.77 -5.24 -8.18
N ILE A 71 -6.00 -5.80 -8.13
CA ILE A 71 -7.17 -5.31 -8.88
C ILE A 71 -7.45 -3.84 -8.54
N SER A 72 -7.51 -3.49 -7.25
CA SER A 72 -7.81 -2.12 -6.80
C SER A 72 -6.73 -1.13 -7.22
N THR A 73 -5.46 -1.54 -7.15
CA THR A 73 -4.32 -0.69 -7.56
C THR A 73 -4.33 -0.45 -9.06
N LEU A 74 -4.52 -1.49 -9.87
CA LEU A 74 -4.59 -1.36 -11.32
C LEU A 74 -5.83 -0.57 -11.75
N TYR A 75 -6.97 -0.76 -11.08
CA TYR A 75 -8.16 0.06 -11.29
C TYR A 75 -7.86 1.54 -11.03
N PHE A 76 -7.19 1.86 -9.91
CA PHE A 76 -6.78 3.24 -9.60
C PHE A 76 -5.87 3.81 -10.70
N VAL A 77 -4.84 3.08 -11.14
CA VAL A 77 -3.90 3.49 -12.20
C VAL A 77 -4.65 3.77 -13.51
N ASN A 78 -5.54 2.85 -13.90
CA ASN A 78 -6.34 2.99 -15.12
C ASN A 78 -7.31 4.17 -15.04
N GLN A 79 -7.98 4.37 -13.89
CA GLN A 79 -8.92 5.46 -13.71
C GLN A 79 -8.24 6.85 -13.71
N ILE A 80 -7.06 6.97 -13.09
CA ILE A 80 -6.35 8.25 -13.08
C ILE A 80 -5.88 8.62 -14.48
N SER A 81 -5.40 7.64 -15.26
CA SER A 81 -5.02 7.84 -16.66
C SER A 81 -6.22 8.24 -17.52
N ALA A 82 -7.33 7.47 -17.45
CA ALA A 82 -8.53 7.75 -18.23
C ALA A 82 -9.15 9.11 -17.88
N ARG A 83 -9.23 9.48 -16.60
CA ARG A 83 -9.80 10.76 -16.14
C ARG A 83 -8.94 11.98 -16.43
N THR A 84 -7.71 11.78 -16.85
CA THR A 84 -6.76 12.85 -17.19
C THR A 84 -6.34 12.83 -18.67
N ASP A 85 -7.05 12.06 -19.50
CA ASP A 85 -6.75 11.87 -20.93
C ASP A 85 -5.27 11.45 -21.14
N GLY A 86 -4.75 10.54 -20.30
CA GLY A 86 -3.37 10.05 -20.33
C GLY A 86 -2.33 11.06 -19.82
N ARG A 87 -2.74 12.21 -19.31
CA ARG A 87 -1.81 13.22 -18.77
C ARG A 87 -1.12 12.75 -17.50
N ILE A 88 -1.82 11.96 -16.66
CA ILE A 88 -1.24 11.31 -15.49
C ILE A 88 -1.23 9.81 -15.75
N THR A 89 -0.05 9.21 -15.68
CA THR A 89 0.17 7.77 -15.73
C THR A 89 0.84 7.31 -14.44
N ALA A 90 0.87 6.02 -14.18
CA ALA A 90 1.56 5.48 -13.02
C ALA A 90 2.33 4.20 -13.39
N GLN A 91 3.44 3.99 -12.70
CA GLN A 91 4.22 2.77 -12.75
C GLN A 91 4.29 2.16 -11.34
N ILE A 92 3.98 0.87 -11.24
CA ILE A 92 4.06 0.11 -9.99
C ILE A 92 5.45 -0.52 -9.91
N PHE A 93 6.07 -0.45 -8.73
CA PHE A 93 7.34 -1.09 -8.36
C PHE A 93 7.04 -2.10 -7.25
N PRO A 94 6.74 -3.35 -7.61
CA PRO A 94 6.40 -4.42 -6.65
C PRO A 94 7.63 -4.99 -5.96
N ASP A 95 7.47 -6.06 -5.16
CA ASP A 95 8.54 -6.84 -4.52
C ASP A 95 9.51 -6.02 -3.67
N GLY A 96 9.10 -4.84 -3.18
CA GLY A 96 9.99 -3.97 -2.41
C GLY A 96 11.12 -3.32 -3.22
N GLN A 97 11.01 -3.25 -4.55
CA GLN A 97 12.08 -2.76 -5.44
C GLN A 97 12.60 -1.37 -5.11
N ILE A 98 11.75 -0.48 -4.61
CA ILE A 98 12.11 0.91 -4.29
C ILE A 98 11.86 1.29 -2.83
N ALA A 99 11.18 0.45 -2.07
CA ALA A 99 11.04 0.53 -0.62
C ALA A 99 10.64 -0.84 -0.06
N SER A 100 11.32 -1.33 0.96
CA SER A 100 11.13 -2.66 1.57
C SER A 100 10.73 -2.62 3.03
N SER A 101 10.95 -1.50 3.71
CA SER A 101 10.61 -1.27 5.12
C SER A 101 9.72 -0.03 5.27
N THR A 102 8.95 0.05 6.35
CA THR A 102 8.08 1.20 6.63
C THR A 102 8.87 2.51 6.68
N GLN A 103 10.10 2.47 7.22
CA GLN A 103 10.99 3.63 7.25
C GLN A 103 11.33 4.13 5.85
N GLU A 104 11.63 3.21 4.93
CA GLU A 104 11.91 3.57 3.53
C GLU A 104 10.67 4.11 2.82
N TYR A 105 9.48 3.56 3.10
CA TYR A 105 8.23 4.08 2.55
C TYR A 105 7.97 5.52 3.00
N ILE A 106 7.98 5.77 4.30
CA ILE A 106 7.69 7.10 4.85
C ILE A 106 8.77 8.10 4.42
N GLY A 107 10.05 7.74 4.55
CA GLY A 107 11.15 8.58 4.09
C GLY A 107 11.12 8.86 2.59
N GLY A 108 10.81 7.84 1.77
CA GLY A 108 10.72 7.98 0.32
C GLY A 108 9.57 8.90 -0.13
N LEU A 109 8.40 8.79 0.53
CA LEU A 109 7.27 9.69 0.29
C LEU A 109 7.61 11.14 0.70
N GLN A 110 8.27 11.32 1.86
CA GLN A 110 8.64 12.64 2.37
C GLN A 110 9.68 13.35 1.51
N ASN A 111 10.65 12.61 0.96
CA ASN A 111 11.72 13.17 0.14
C ASN A 111 11.42 13.13 -1.38
N GLY A 112 10.29 12.57 -1.79
CA GLY A 112 9.88 12.46 -3.18
C GLY A 112 10.65 11.41 -4.00
N ALA A 113 11.23 10.39 -3.35
CA ALA A 113 11.85 9.26 -4.05
C ALA A 113 10.82 8.46 -4.88
N PHE A 114 9.57 8.45 -4.45
CA PHE A 114 8.40 7.97 -5.18
C PHE A 114 7.16 8.74 -4.72
N ASP A 115 6.04 8.56 -5.43
CA ASP A 115 4.89 9.45 -5.29
C ASP A 115 3.75 8.83 -4.46
N ILE A 116 3.61 7.50 -4.50
CA ILE A 116 2.58 6.74 -3.79
C ILE A 116 3.23 5.50 -3.16
N GLY A 117 2.83 5.19 -1.92
CA GLY A 117 3.20 3.96 -1.22
C GLY A 117 1.96 3.15 -0.87
N ILE A 118 2.03 1.84 -1.05
CA ILE A 118 1.03 0.87 -0.59
C ILE A 118 1.63 0.14 0.60
N LEU A 119 1.07 0.39 1.79
CA LEU A 119 1.56 -0.17 3.03
C LEU A 119 0.44 -0.83 3.81
N ASN A 120 0.79 -1.90 4.54
CA ASN A 120 -0.11 -2.49 5.52
C ASN A 120 -0.26 -1.55 6.73
N CYS A 121 -1.49 -1.38 7.23
CA CYS A 121 -1.79 -0.52 8.39
C CYS A 121 -0.98 -0.92 9.64
N GLY A 122 -0.74 -2.22 9.86
CA GLY A 122 0.05 -2.72 10.98
C GLY A 122 1.49 -2.25 11.01
N SER A 123 2.06 -1.98 9.85
CA SER A 123 3.46 -1.54 9.76
C SER A 123 3.70 -0.08 10.22
N TRP A 124 2.64 0.68 10.51
CA TRP A 124 2.77 2.10 10.86
C TRP A 124 2.98 2.36 12.35
N GLY A 125 3.01 1.32 13.21
CA GLY A 125 3.01 1.45 14.66
C GLY A 125 4.08 2.37 15.25
N ASP A 126 5.27 2.41 14.65
CA ASP A 126 6.37 3.29 15.08
C ASP A 126 6.20 4.76 14.66
N TYR A 127 5.25 5.06 13.76
CA TYR A 127 5.07 6.38 13.17
C TYR A 127 3.74 7.03 13.57
N THR A 128 2.70 6.24 13.76
CA THR A 128 1.39 6.72 14.19
C THR A 128 0.63 5.64 14.93
N SER A 129 -0.13 6.03 15.93
CA SER A 129 -1.11 5.16 16.59
C SER A 129 -2.47 5.13 15.89
N ALA A 130 -2.64 5.88 14.79
CA ALA A 130 -3.92 6.03 14.11
C ALA A 130 -4.52 4.68 13.66
N PHE A 131 -3.69 3.73 13.25
CA PHE A 131 -4.11 2.44 12.72
C PHE A 131 -3.98 1.29 13.71
N ALA A 132 -3.52 1.54 14.95
CA ALA A 132 -3.27 0.48 15.93
C ALA A 132 -4.51 -0.40 16.18
N GLY A 133 -5.70 0.21 16.27
CA GLY A 133 -6.95 -0.52 16.47
C GLY A 133 -7.29 -1.51 15.36
N LEU A 134 -6.83 -1.27 14.12
CA LEU A 134 -7.12 -2.14 12.97
C LEU A 134 -6.43 -3.50 13.04
N ASN A 135 -5.44 -3.66 13.90
CA ASN A 135 -4.71 -4.91 14.09
C ASN A 135 -5.20 -5.69 15.32
N MET A 136 -6.26 -5.23 15.98
CA MET A 136 -6.90 -5.99 17.05
C MET A 136 -7.54 -7.25 16.49
N PRO A 137 -7.29 -8.43 17.08
CA PRO A 137 -7.90 -9.65 16.62
C PRO A 137 -9.42 -9.59 16.80
N TYR A 138 -10.17 -10.18 15.86
CA TYR A 138 -11.64 -10.28 15.87
C TYR A 138 -12.36 -8.92 16.01
N LEU A 139 -11.74 -7.83 15.53
CA LEU A 139 -12.34 -6.50 15.58
C LEU A 139 -13.60 -6.39 14.72
N TYR A 140 -13.62 -7.06 13.58
CA TYR A 140 -14.74 -7.12 12.66
C TYR A 140 -15.17 -8.56 12.44
N LEU A 141 -16.48 -8.79 12.38
CA LEU A 141 -17.05 -10.13 12.14
C LEU A 141 -17.23 -10.45 10.65
N ASN A 142 -17.24 -9.42 9.81
CA ASN A 142 -17.44 -9.55 8.36
C ASN A 142 -16.96 -8.28 7.63
N TYR A 143 -16.89 -8.36 6.30
CA TYR A 143 -16.45 -7.26 5.44
C TYR A 143 -17.37 -6.03 5.51
N ASP A 144 -18.69 -6.21 5.62
CA ASP A 144 -19.65 -5.10 5.66
C ASP A 144 -19.42 -4.20 6.89
N GLU A 145 -19.13 -4.81 8.05
CA GLU A 145 -18.79 -4.08 9.27
C GLU A 145 -17.46 -3.32 9.11
N ALA A 146 -16.44 -3.97 8.55
CA ALA A 146 -15.15 -3.35 8.29
C ALA A 146 -15.30 -2.13 7.35
N TYR A 147 -16.01 -2.29 6.24
CA TYR A 147 -16.22 -1.20 5.26
C TYR A 147 -17.06 -0.07 5.87
N ALA A 148 -18.11 -0.40 6.64
CA ALA A 148 -18.92 0.61 7.30
C ALA A 148 -18.11 1.52 8.23
N VAL A 149 -17.08 0.97 8.91
CA VAL A 149 -16.20 1.76 9.78
C VAL A 149 -15.13 2.50 8.97
N LEU A 150 -14.45 1.83 8.05
CA LEU A 150 -13.35 2.41 7.27
C LEU A 150 -13.81 3.56 6.37
N ASP A 151 -15.03 3.48 5.81
CA ASP A 151 -15.61 4.53 4.97
C ASP A 151 -16.30 5.65 5.75
N SER A 152 -16.47 5.49 7.07
CA SER A 152 -17.12 6.46 7.95
C SER A 152 -16.20 7.64 8.32
N GLU A 153 -16.76 8.59 9.09
CA GLU A 153 -16.00 9.69 9.71
C GLU A 153 -14.88 9.15 10.64
N VAL A 154 -15.05 7.97 11.23
CA VAL A 154 -14.04 7.32 12.07
C VAL A 154 -12.83 6.95 11.22
N GLY A 155 -13.00 6.23 10.11
CA GLY A 155 -11.92 5.89 9.20
C GLY A 155 -11.24 7.14 8.62
N GLN A 156 -12.03 8.19 8.30
CA GLN A 156 -11.46 9.48 7.84
C GLN A 156 -10.62 10.15 8.94
N SER A 157 -11.03 10.06 10.21
CA SER A 157 -10.27 10.61 11.34
C SER A 157 -8.91 9.90 11.52
N TRP A 158 -8.85 8.59 11.27
CA TRP A 158 -7.60 7.82 11.30
C TRP A 158 -6.64 8.25 10.17
N LEU A 159 -7.13 8.42 8.96
CA LEU A 159 -6.32 8.93 7.85
C LEU A 159 -5.80 10.35 8.15
N GLN A 160 -6.63 11.21 8.73
CA GLN A 160 -6.21 12.55 9.13
C GLN A 160 -5.12 12.51 10.22
N LYS A 161 -5.30 11.67 11.25
CA LYS A 161 -4.31 11.49 12.32
C LYS A 161 -2.96 11.00 11.77
N ALA A 162 -2.99 10.01 10.88
CA ALA A 162 -1.76 9.51 10.24
C ALA A 162 -1.07 10.60 9.40
N GLN A 163 -1.83 11.46 8.71
CA GLN A 163 -1.27 12.60 7.99
C GLN A 163 -0.59 13.60 8.94
N GLU A 164 -1.20 13.89 10.09
CA GLU A 164 -0.65 14.81 11.09
C GLU A 164 0.66 14.28 11.68
N ASP A 165 0.73 12.97 11.95
CA ASP A 165 1.89 12.33 12.57
C ASP A 165 3.07 12.14 11.59
N THR A 166 2.79 11.87 10.32
CA THR A 166 3.82 11.42 9.35
C THR A 166 4.12 12.41 8.24
N THR A 167 3.33 13.48 8.11
CA THR A 167 3.39 14.46 6.99
C THR A 167 3.15 13.83 5.60
N THR A 168 2.81 12.54 5.52
CA THR A 168 2.31 11.91 4.29
C THR A 168 0.80 12.10 4.16
N ILE A 169 0.22 11.89 3.00
CA ILE A 169 -1.22 12.05 2.76
C ILE A 169 -1.85 10.68 2.51
N PRO A 170 -2.42 10.01 3.53
CA PRO A 170 -3.17 8.78 3.31
C PRO A 170 -4.42 9.07 2.46
N LEU A 171 -4.60 8.33 1.37
CA LEU A 171 -5.68 8.57 0.41
C LEU A 171 -6.94 7.74 0.69
N ALA A 172 -6.75 6.47 1.01
CA ALA A 172 -7.81 5.51 1.23
C ALA A 172 -7.26 4.24 1.90
N PHE A 173 -8.17 3.41 2.41
CA PHE A 173 -7.88 2.03 2.79
C PHE A 173 -8.12 1.09 1.61
N PHE A 174 -7.28 0.06 1.50
CA PHE A 174 -7.53 -1.12 0.68
C PHE A 174 -7.76 -2.31 1.60
N ASP A 175 -8.76 -3.13 1.27
CA ASP A 175 -8.97 -4.41 1.92
C ASP A 175 -8.11 -5.48 1.23
N ILE A 176 -7.42 -6.28 2.06
CA ILE A 176 -6.62 -7.42 1.60
C ILE A 176 -7.16 -8.76 2.10
N GLY A 177 -8.23 -8.76 2.86
CA GLY A 177 -8.90 -9.94 3.41
C GLY A 177 -8.60 -10.22 4.87
N PHE A 178 -9.39 -11.13 5.45
CA PHE A 178 -9.14 -11.68 6.79
C PHE A 178 -7.87 -12.54 6.78
N ARG A 179 -7.22 -12.61 7.94
CA ARG A 179 -5.90 -13.20 8.08
C ARG A 179 -6.00 -14.59 8.69
N GLU A 180 -5.35 -15.55 8.06
CA GLU A 180 -5.33 -16.95 8.43
C GLU A 180 -3.93 -17.37 8.86
N LEU A 181 -3.83 -18.26 9.85
CA LEU A 181 -2.56 -18.82 10.31
C LEU A 181 -2.07 -19.90 9.34
N THR A 182 -0.81 -19.82 8.89
CA THR A 182 -0.09 -20.98 8.37
C THR A 182 1.05 -21.38 9.29
N CYS A 183 1.28 -22.67 9.45
CA CYS A 183 2.29 -23.18 10.36
C CYS A 183 2.86 -24.53 9.89
N ASN A 184 4.08 -24.86 10.31
CA ASN A 184 4.66 -26.18 10.12
C ASN A 184 4.22 -27.19 11.21
N ASN A 185 3.61 -26.73 12.29
CA ASN A 185 2.96 -27.51 13.30
C ASN A 185 1.44 -27.53 13.06
N GLU A 186 0.80 -28.64 13.31
CA GLU A 186 -0.66 -28.73 13.27
C GLU A 186 -1.25 -28.02 14.50
N VAL A 187 -2.20 -27.12 14.28
CA VAL A 187 -2.81 -26.26 15.31
C VAL A 187 -4.32 -26.48 15.30
N HIS A 188 -4.88 -26.96 16.40
CA HIS A 188 -6.31 -27.17 16.61
C HIS A 188 -6.86 -26.36 17.77
N THR A 189 -6.00 -25.96 18.70
CA THR A 189 -6.38 -25.23 19.91
C THR A 189 -5.32 -24.16 20.22
N PRO A 190 -5.66 -23.11 20.98
CA PRO A 190 -4.67 -22.13 21.42
C PRO A 190 -3.48 -22.74 22.20
N ASP A 191 -3.69 -23.90 22.86
CA ASP A 191 -2.61 -24.57 23.59
C ASP A 191 -1.52 -25.13 22.67
N ASP A 192 -1.84 -25.44 21.41
CA ASP A 192 -0.91 -25.95 20.42
C ASP A 192 0.06 -24.85 19.93
N LEU A 193 -0.24 -23.59 20.21
CA LEU A 193 0.57 -22.43 19.85
C LEU A 193 1.71 -22.16 20.85
N LYS A 194 1.70 -22.79 22.03
CA LYS A 194 2.71 -22.53 23.06
C LYS A 194 4.13 -22.84 22.59
N GLY A 195 4.98 -21.83 22.57
CA GLY A 195 6.39 -21.95 22.17
C GLY A 195 6.59 -22.04 20.64
N VAL A 196 5.55 -22.00 19.82
CA VAL A 196 5.66 -21.95 18.36
C VAL A 196 6.24 -20.60 17.97
N LYS A 197 7.22 -20.61 17.07
CA LYS A 197 7.86 -19.38 16.56
C LYS A 197 6.98 -18.78 15.46
N ILE A 198 6.26 -17.73 15.80
CA ILE A 198 5.38 -17.05 14.85
C ILE A 198 6.01 -15.75 14.38
N ARG A 199 6.05 -15.58 13.06
CA ARG A 199 6.38 -14.27 12.47
C ARG A 199 5.16 -13.35 12.56
N VAL A 200 5.42 -12.11 12.97
CA VAL A 200 4.47 -11.01 12.87
C VAL A 200 5.01 -9.87 12.03
N MET A 201 4.16 -8.96 11.58
CA MET A 201 4.60 -7.66 11.11
C MET A 201 5.31 -6.91 12.26
N PRO A 202 6.18 -5.93 11.98
CA PRO A 202 6.67 -4.98 13.00
C PRO A 202 5.51 -4.15 13.56
N ASP A 203 4.69 -4.74 14.42
CA ASP A 203 3.46 -4.20 15.00
C ASP A 203 3.32 -4.62 16.46
N PRO A 204 3.19 -3.65 17.39
CA PRO A 204 3.08 -3.95 18.82
C PRO A 204 1.82 -4.74 19.19
N ILE A 205 0.69 -4.51 18.50
CA ILE A 205 -0.58 -5.19 18.80
C ILE A 205 -0.50 -6.65 18.37
N GLN A 206 0.00 -6.92 17.16
CA GLN A 206 0.22 -8.29 16.72
C GLN A 206 1.21 -9.03 17.62
N THR A 207 2.32 -8.39 17.97
CA THR A 207 3.29 -8.95 18.91
C THR A 207 2.63 -9.35 20.21
N ALA A 208 1.92 -8.43 20.86
CA ALA A 208 1.22 -8.70 22.12
C ALA A 208 0.14 -9.78 21.99
N THR A 209 -0.57 -9.84 20.86
CA THR A 209 -1.60 -10.86 20.60
C THR A 209 -1.00 -12.27 20.58
N TRP A 210 0.05 -12.48 19.79
CA TRP A 210 0.67 -13.79 19.66
C TRP A 210 1.47 -14.19 20.90
N GLU A 211 2.07 -13.25 21.63
CA GLU A 211 2.67 -13.49 22.94
C GLU A 211 1.63 -13.92 23.98
N ALA A 212 0.44 -13.31 23.97
CA ALA A 212 -0.65 -13.70 24.87
C ALA A 212 -1.15 -15.14 24.60
N LEU A 213 -1.04 -15.63 23.36
CA LEU A 213 -1.30 -17.02 22.98
C LEU A 213 -0.14 -17.97 23.33
N GLY A 214 0.97 -17.45 23.88
CA GLY A 214 2.12 -18.24 24.30
C GLY A 214 3.14 -18.53 23.20
N CYS A 215 3.06 -17.86 22.05
CA CYS A 215 4.01 -17.99 20.96
C CYS A 215 5.37 -17.34 21.28
N ALA A 216 6.42 -17.82 20.63
CA ALA A 216 7.69 -17.13 20.50
C ALA A 216 7.63 -16.20 19.26
N VAL A 217 7.43 -14.91 19.49
CA VAL A 217 7.16 -13.95 18.41
C VAL A 217 8.45 -13.37 17.82
N THR A 218 8.50 -13.27 16.49
CA THR A 218 9.62 -12.68 15.76
C THR A 218 9.08 -11.69 14.72
N PRO A 219 9.24 -10.38 14.91
CA PRO A 219 8.92 -9.40 13.88
C PRO A 219 9.87 -9.50 12.69
N VAL A 220 9.33 -9.66 11.47
CA VAL A 220 10.10 -9.76 10.23
C VAL A 220 9.39 -8.98 9.13
N ALA A 221 10.13 -8.22 8.32
CA ALA A 221 9.58 -7.52 7.16
C ALA A 221 8.95 -8.52 6.16
N TYR A 222 7.91 -8.07 5.42
CA TYR A 222 7.20 -8.96 4.50
C TYR A 222 8.11 -9.51 3.40
N SER A 223 9.01 -8.69 2.87
CA SER A 223 10.00 -9.07 1.85
C SER A 223 10.96 -10.18 2.28
N GLU A 224 11.15 -10.40 3.60
CA GLU A 224 12.04 -11.41 4.16
C GLU A 224 11.28 -12.68 4.61
N LEU A 225 9.95 -12.64 4.60
CA LEU A 225 9.11 -13.66 5.22
C LEU A 225 9.27 -15.03 4.58
N TYR A 226 9.24 -15.14 3.25
CA TYR A 226 9.41 -16.43 2.56
C TYR A 226 10.73 -17.11 2.96
N THR A 227 11.80 -16.35 2.98
CA THR A 227 13.13 -16.85 3.38
C THR A 227 13.15 -17.29 4.84
N ALA A 228 12.53 -16.54 5.74
CA ALA A 228 12.45 -16.89 7.16
C ALA A 228 11.68 -18.20 7.39
N LEU A 229 10.56 -18.40 6.67
CA LEU A 229 9.79 -19.65 6.69
C LEU A 229 10.60 -20.82 6.10
N GLN A 230 11.22 -20.61 4.95
CA GLN A 230 12.02 -21.64 4.25
C GLN A 230 13.21 -22.11 5.10
N GLN A 231 13.86 -21.19 5.82
CA GLN A 231 15.00 -21.50 6.67
C GLN A 231 14.59 -22.04 8.06
N GLY A 232 13.30 -22.03 8.40
CA GLY A 232 12.81 -22.45 9.72
C GLY A 232 13.21 -21.49 10.85
N THR A 233 13.55 -20.24 10.53
CA THR A 233 13.76 -19.18 11.54
C THR A 233 12.47 -18.94 12.30
N VAL A 234 11.33 -19.04 11.62
CA VAL A 234 9.98 -19.05 12.17
C VAL A 234 9.25 -20.30 11.71
N ASP A 235 8.30 -20.78 12.51
CA ASP A 235 7.51 -22.01 12.26
C ASP A 235 6.23 -21.68 11.51
N GLY A 236 5.73 -20.44 11.65
CA GLY A 236 4.47 -20.01 11.05
C GLY A 236 4.35 -18.50 10.90
N GLN A 237 3.27 -18.10 10.26
CA GLN A 237 2.89 -16.71 9.99
C GLN A 237 1.37 -16.60 9.81
N GLU A 238 0.82 -15.40 9.79
CA GLU A 238 -0.56 -15.14 9.45
C GLU A 238 -0.67 -14.07 8.35
N ASN A 239 -1.53 -14.30 7.38
CA ASN A 239 -1.81 -13.40 6.26
C ASN A 239 -3.15 -13.77 5.60
N PRO A 240 -3.74 -12.89 4.79
CA PRO A 240 -4.89 -13.26 3.97
C PRO A 240 -4.56 -14.40 3.00
N ILE A 241 -5.55 -15.24 2.70
CA ILE A 241 -5.40 -16.41 1.82
C ILE A 241 -4.79 -16.02 0.47
N ALA A 242 -5.23 -14.91 -0.11
CA ALA A 242 -4.70 -14.42 -1.37
C ALA A 242 -3.19 -14.15 -1.28
N SER A 243 -2.73 -13.48 -0.22
CA SER A 243 -1.30 -13.20 0.01
C SER A 243 -0.50 -14.48 0.27
N ILE A 244 -1.08 -15.46 0.99
CA ILE A 244 -0.46 -16.78 1.21
C ILE A 244 -0.22 -17.48 -0.13
N ALA A 245 -1.20 -17.43 -1.03
CA ALA A 245 -1.13 -18.06 -2.34
C ALA A 245 -0.12 -17.36 -3.28
N THR A 246 -0.22 -16.03 -3.40
CA THR A 246 0.64 -15.25 -4.32
C THR A 246 2.10 -15.20 -3.88
N SER A 247 2.37 -15.29 -2.57
CA SER A 247 3.73 -15.37 -2.02
C SER A 247 4.26 -16.80 -1.91
N ALA A 248 3.54 -17.79 -2.46
CA ALA A 248 3.93 -19.19 -2.49
C ALA A 248 4.24 -19.79 -1.09
N PHE A 249 3.62 -19.27 -0.01
CA PHE A 249 3.89 -19.78 1.34
C PHE A 249 3.47 -21.24 1.52
N GLY A 250 2.53 -21.74 0.70
CA GLY A 250 2.19 -23.17 0.66
C GLY A 250 3.33 -24.11 0.28
N GLU A 251 4.42 -23.60 -0.32
CA GLU A 251 5.62 -24.40 -0.62
C GLU A 251 6.49 -24.63 0.62
N VAL A 252 6.40 -23.76 1.62
CA VAL A 252 7.24 -23.75 2.82
C VAL A 252 6.44 -23.90 4.12
N GLN A 253 5.12 -24.05 4.04
CA GLN A 253 4.20 -24.26 5.16
C GLN A 253 3.34 -25.51 4.94
N LYS A 254 3.08 -26.27 6.00
CA LYS A 254 2.40 -27.58 5.92
C LYS A 254 0.91 -27.51 6.22
N TYR A 255 0.51 -26.63 7.12
CA TYR A 255 -0.84 -26.53 7.63
C TYR A 255 -1.35 -25.10 7.53
N MET A 256 -2.66 -24.97 7.34
CA MET A 256 -3.38 -23.69 7.42
C MET A 256 -4.56 -23.88 8.37
N CYS A 257 -4.70 -22.98 9.33
CA CYS A 257 -5.84 -22.88 10.22
C CYS A 257 -6.76 -21.80 9.66
N MET A 258 -8.00 -22.18 9.37
CA MET A 258 -9.04 -21.27 8.90
C MET A 258 -10.06 -21.11 10.03
N ASP A 259 -10.25 -19.88 10.49
CA ASP A 259 -11.16 -19.53 11.59
C ASP A 259 -12.61 -19.35 11.11
#